data_c1867dfaa08cc2a25dfc04d97a59aef0
#
_entry.id   c1867dfaa08cc2a25dfc04d97a59aef0
#
_cell.length_a   1.000
_cell.length_b   1.000
_cell.length_c   1.000
_cell.angle_alpha   90.00
_cell.angle_beta   90.00
_cell.angle_gamma   90.00
#
_symmetry.space_group_name_H-M   'P 1'
#
loop_
_entity.id
_entity.type
_entity.pdbx_description
1 polymer ?
#
loop_
_entity_poly.entity_id
_entity_poly.type
_entity_poly.pdbx_seq_one_letter_code
_entity_poly.pdbx_strand_id
1 'polypeptide(L)'
;MVYLILVIVVILLFLSCCRVVPQNNEGLIETLGKYSRTVKAGLVFVIPVIQRLRRVSLAMFPAEISKYSIITKDNAEITTSLTLNYLVTDSYKYFYNNTDSVKSMVELIRGHLRDIIGRMDLNDALGSTSKINSQLADAIGDLTDLYGIRVVRVNIDELLPSVEIQKAMDKQLTADREKIAAIEKAEGEAKNIELTTKAKNEALIATAKAKAEAVKTEADAEAYRINQLQASLDKASDGYFRNQSLDSFNKLASGPSNLIVVDKDDMTNLGAVPATAKIWQKSTDKKE
;
A
#
# COMPACT_ATOMS: atom_id res chain seq x y z
N MET A 1 -39.24 -49.84 -65.79
CA MET A 1 -38.69 -50.22 -64.46
C MET A 1 -37.20 -49.92 -64.39
N VAL A 2 -36.33 -50.46 -65.22
CA VAL A 2 -34.85 -50.35 -65.21
C VAL A 2 -34.43 -48.83 -65.30
N TYR A 3 -34.98 -48.12 -66.27
CA TYR A 3 -34.68 -46.62 -66.39
C TYR A 3 -35.08 -45.80 -65.19
N LEU A 4 -36.17 -46.17 -64.54
CA LEU A 4 -36.61 -45.43 -63.32
C LEU A 4 -35.66 -45.72 -62.15
N ILE A 5 -35.19 -46.98 -61.98
CA ILE A 5 -34.21 -47.33 -60.98
C ILE A 5 -32.89 -46.62 -61.27
N LEU A 6 -32.46 -46.53 -62.52
CA LEU A 6 -31.21 -45.92 -62.94
C LEU A 6 -31.27 -44.39 -62.62
N VAL A 7 -32.39 -43.70 -62.90
CA VAL A 7 -32.58 -42.30 -62.56
C VAL A 7 -32.55 -42.06 -61.06
N ILE A 8 -33.20 -42.92 -60.26
CA ILE A 8 -33.16 -42.84 -58.79
C ILE A 8 -31.73 -42.99 -58.26
N VAL A 9 -30.97 -43.93 -58.77
CA VAL A 9 -29.57 -44.15 -58.40
C VAL A 9 -28.70 -42.95 -58.72
N VAL A 10 -28.87 -42.33 -59.91
CA VAL A 10 -28.16 -41.11 -60.29
C VAL A 10 -28.51 -39.93 -59.38
N ILE A 11 -29.80 -39.77 -59.05
CA ILE A 11 -30.23 -38.70 -58.10
C ILE A 11 -29.64 -38.95 -56.70
N LEU A 12 -29.68 -40.17 -56.19
CA LEU A 12 -29.07 -40.51 -54.88
C LEU A 12 -27.57 -40.28 -54.90
N LEU A 13 -26.87 -40.62 -55.97
CA LEU A 13 -25.45 -40.40 -56.13
C LEU A 13 -25.14 -38.88 -56.18
N PHE A 14 -25.93 -38.10 -56.88
CA PHE A 14 -25.79 -36.64 -56.92
C PHE A 14 -26.00 -36.02 -55.56
N LEU A 15 -27.05 -36.42 -54.83
CA LEU A 15 -27.31 -35.97 -53.46
C LEU A 15 -26.19 -36.35 -52.50
N SER A 16 -25.57 -37.50 -52.67
CA SER A 16 -24.44 -37.97 -51.89
C SER A 16 -23.15 -37.13 -52.12
N CYS A 17 -23.03 -36.48 -53.30
CA CYS A 17 -21.90 -35.60 -53.61
C CYS A 17 -21.98 -34.23 -52.93
N CYS A 18 -23.17 -33.81 -52.46
CA CYS A 18 -23.34 -32.54 -51.82
C CYS A 18 -22.92 -32.62 -50.34
N ARG A 19 -21.91 -31.85 -49.97
CA ARG A 19 -21.45 -31.72 -48.58
C ARG A 19 -21.51 -30.27 -48.17
N VAL A 20 -21.94 -30.02 -46.92
CA VAL A 20 -21.98 -28.66 -46.35
C VAL A 20 -20.79 -28.48 -45.46
N VAL A 21 -20.04 -27.40 -45.69
CA VAL A 21 -19.00 -26.91 -44.81
C VAL A 21 -19.59 -25.81 -43.92
N PRO A 22 -19.68 -25.97 -42.60
CA PRO A 22 -20.22 -24.99 -41.72
C PRO A 22 -19.46 -23.68 -41.78
N GLN A 23 -20.09 -22.59 -41.33
CA GLN A 23 -19.44 -21.30 -41.19
C GLN A 23 -18.28 -21.41 -40.17
N ASN A 24 -17.23 -20.60 -40.35
CA ASN A 24 -16.02 -20.67 -39.57
C ASN A 24 -15.21 -21.97 -39.65
N ASN A 25 -15.44 -22.74 -40.76
CA ASN A 25 -14.63 -23.90 -41.09
C ASN A 25 -14.14 -23.78 -42.54
N GLU A 26 -13.02 -24.35 -42.84
CA GLU A 26 -12.52 -24.62 -44.18
C GLU A 26 -12.50 -26.11 -44.44
N GLY A 27 -12.78 -26.48 -45.69
CA GLY A 27 -12.75 -27.84 -46.17
C GLY A 27 -11.49 -28.09 -47.00
N LEU A 28 -10.70 -29.09 -46.63
CA LEU A 28 -9.58 -29.57 -47.43
C LEU A 28 -10.09 -30.79 -48.26
N ILE A 29 -10.03 -30.70 -49.57
CA ILE A 29 -10.42 -31.79 -50.45
C ILE A 29 -9.19 -32.57 -50.86
N GLU A 30 -9.16 -33.84 -50.45
CA GLU A 30 -8.19 -34.81 -50.85
C GLU A 30 -8.75 -35.66 -52.00
N THR A 31 -7.98 -35.86 -53.05
CA THR A 31 -8.33 -36.74 -54.17
C THR A 31 -7.34 -37.88 -54.19
N LEU A 32 -7.83 -39.12 -53.94
CA LEU A 32 -6.97 -40.33 -53.82
C LEU A 32 -5.78 -40.14 -52.84
N GLY A 33 -6.03 -39.45 -51.71
CA GLY A 33 -5.02 -39.23 -50.69
C GLY A 33 -4.09 -38.03 -50.94
N LYS A 34 -4.22 -37.33 -52.10
CA LYS A 34 -3.45 -36.13 -52.39
C LYS A 34 -4.32 -34.89 -52.19
N TYR A 35 -3.76 -33.86 -51.54
CA TYR A 35 -4.42 -32.55 -51.45
C TYR A 35 -4.73 -31.98 -52.84
N SER A 36 -5.97 -31.54 -53.05
CA SER A 36 -6.43 -31.00 -54.32
C SER A 36 -6.70 -29.48 -54.17
N ARG A 37 -7.59 -29.09 -53.27
CA ARG A 37 -7.98 -27.67 -53.06
C ARG A 37 -8.55 -27.43 -51.66
N THR A 38 -8.49 -26.19 -51.21
CA THR A 38 -9.20 -25.70 -50.03
C THR A 38 -10.52 -25.04 -50.47
N VAL A 39 -11.59 -25.29 -49.74
CA VAL A 39 -12.92 -24.75 -49.98
C VAL A 39 -13.41 -24.04 -48.73
N LYS A 40 -14.07 -22.88 -48.92
CA LYS A 40 -14.67 -22.10 -47.84
C LYS A 40 -16.03 -22.66 -47.43
N ALA A 41 -16.58 -22.10 -46.35
CA ALA A 41 -17.90 -22.45 -45.85
C ALA A 41 -18.98 -22.33 -46.99
N GLY A 42 -19.88 -23.27 -47.01
CA GLY A 42 -20.94 -23.37 -48.01
C GLY A 42 -21.17 -24.77 -48.55
N LEU A 43 -21.94 -24.83 -49.66
CA LEU A 43 -22.19 -26.12 -50.34
C LEU A 43 -21.03 -26.48 -51.27
N VAL A 44 -20.52 -27.67 -51.11
CA VAL A 44 -19.36 -28.19 -51.83
C VAL A 44 -19.69 -29.52 -52.46
N PHE A 45 -19.32 -29.69 -53.71
CA PHE A 45 -19.43 -30.97 -54.41
C PHE A 45 -18.16 -31.81 -54.21
N VAL A 46 -18.35 -32.99 -53.65
CA VAL A 46 -17.26 -33.92 -53.33
C VAL A 46 -17.66 -35.29 -53.87
N ILE A 47 -16.89 -35.88 -54.76
CA ILE A 47 -17.17 -37.18 -55.34
C ILE A 47 -16.88 -38.26 -54.29
N PRO A 48 -17.92 -38.92 -53.72
CA PRO A 48 -17.69 -39.97 -52.74
C PRO A 48 -16.81 -41.10 -53.37
N VAL A 49 -16.02 -41.77 -52.54
CA VAL A 49 -15.04 -42.79 -52.91
C VAL A 49 -13.69 -42.27 -53.41
N ILE A 50 -13.69 -41.20 -54.29
CA ILE A 50 -12.45 -40.65 -54.86
C ILE A 50 -11.94 -39.48 -54.01
N GLN A 51 -12.87 -38.69 -53.50
CA GLN A 51 -12.55 -37.49 -52.74
C GLN A 51 -12.96 -37.61 -51.27
N ARG A 52 -12.11 -37.09 -50.39
CA ARG A 52 -12.41 -36.95 -48.97
C ARG A 52 -12.39 -35.48 -48.57
N LEU A 53 -13.35 -35.09 -47.76
CA LEU A 53 -13.44 -33.76 -47.20
C LEU A 53 -12.97 -33.80 -45.76
N ARG A 54 -11.84 -33.11 -45.47
CA ARG A 54 -11.36 -32.83 -44.12
C ARG A 54 -11.81 -31.44 -43.71
N ARG A 55 -12.43 -31.30 -42.57
CA ARG A 55 -12.89 -30.02 -42.06
C ARG A 55 -11.90 -29.54 -41.02
N VAL A 56 -11.45 -28.29 -41.16
CA VAL A 56 -10.59 -27.59 -40.23
C VAL A 56 -11.37 -26.39 -39.68
N SER A 57 -11.48 -26.27 -38.39
CA SER A 57 -12.13 -25.12 -37.77
C SER A 57 -11.15 -23.96 -37.69
N LEU A 58 -11.63 -22.77 -38.08
CA LEU A 58 -10.92 -21.50 -37.95
C LEU A 58 -11.27 -20.76 -36.64
N ALA A 59 -12.12 -21.40 -35.79
CA ALA A 59 -12.48 -20.83 -34.51
C ALA A 59 -11.25 -20.73 -33.60
N MET A 60 -11.35 -19.89 -32.59
CA MET A 60 -10.35 -19.81 -31.54
C MET A 60 -10.51 -20.97 -30.57
N PHE A 61 -9.41 -21.66 -30.28
CA PHE A 61 -9.36 -22.75 -29.32
C PHE A 61 -8.37 -22.45 -28.20
N PRO A 62 -8.73 -22.77 -26.96
CA PRO A 62 -7.76 -22.82 -25.88
C PRO A 62 -6.88 -24.08 -25.99
N ALA A 63 -5.61 -23.94 -25.64
CA ALA A 63 -4.72 -25.07 -25.39
C ALA A 63 -4.03 -24.86 -24.05
N GLU A 64 -4.08 -25.88 -23.22
CA GLU A 64 -3.45 -25.85 -21.90
C GLU A 64 -2.12 -26.58 -21.95
N ILE A 65 -1.10 -25.97 -21.39
CA ILE A 65 0.20 -26.62 -21.18
C ILE A 65 0.27 -27.04 -19.72
N SER A 66 0.29 -28.32 -19.49
CA SER A 66 0.37 -28.96 -18.18
C SER A 66 1.60 -28.47 -17.41
N LYS A 67 1.56 -28.59 -16.10
CA LYS A 67 2.66 -28.27 -15.19
C LYS A 67 3.96 -28.91 -15.61
N TYR A 68 5.01 -28.14 -15.72
CA TYR A 68 6.37 -28.61 -15.98
C TYR A 68 7.38 -27.70 -15.27
N SER A 69 8.54 -28.25 -14.95
CA SER A 69 9.58 -27.55 -14.21
C SER A 69 10.54 -26.84 -15.15
N ILE A 70 10.94 -25.65 -14.75
CA ILE A 70 11.98 -24.83 -15.39
C ILE A 70 12.97 -24.41 -14.31
N ILE A 71 14.25 -24.35 -14.68
CA ILE A 71 15.32 -23.86 -13.81
C ILE A 71 15.64 -22.42 -14.20
N THR A 72 15.65 -21.53 -13.23
CA THR A 72 16.02 -20.11 -13.39
C THR A 72 17.54 -19.95 -13.46
N LYS A 73 18.00 -18.73 -13.75
CA LYS A 73 19.42 -18.37 -13.83
C LYS A 73 20.15 -18.59 -12.50
N ASP A 74 19.49 -18.35 -11.37
CA ASP A 74 19.99 -18.55 -10.00
C ASP A 74 19.82 -19.99 -9.50
N ASN A 75 19.57 -20.95 -10.43
CA ASN A 75 19.43 -22.37 -10.17
C ASN A 75 18.24 -22.77 -9.30
N ALA A 76 17.20 -21.94 -9.24
CA ALA A 76 15.96 -22.25 -8.56
C ALA A 76 14.99 -23.01 -9.50
N GLU A 77 14.35 -24.04 -8.99
CA GLU A 77 13.33 -24.80 -9.72
C GLU A 77 11.95 -24.13 -9.56
N ILE A 78 11.31 -23.82 -10.70
CA ILE A 78 9.96 -23.26 -10.77
C ILE A 78 9.07 -24.21 -11.55
N THR A 79 7.91 -24.53 -11.00
CA THR A 79 6.83 -25.22 -11.70
C THR A 79 5.91 -24.19 -12.32
N THR A 80 5.65 -24.32 -13.62
CA THR A 80 4.77 -23.40 -14.36
C THR A 80 3.71 -24.16 -15.13
N SER A 81 2.54 -23.55 -15.30
CA SER A 81 1.50 -23.92 -16.24
C SER A 81 1.04 -22.69 -17.00
N LEU A 82 0.61 -22.87 -18.21
CA LEU A 82 0.10 -21.76 -19.02
C LEU A 82 -1.06 -22.20 -19.92
N THR A 83 -1.93 -21.25 -20.22
CA THR A 83 -3.01 -21.40 -21.19
C THR A 83 -2.78 -20.43 -22.34
N LEU A 84 -2.99 -20.93 -23.54
CA LEU A 84 -2.91 -20.13 -24.75
C LEU A 84 -4.19 -20.23 -25.56
N ASN A 85 -4.53 -19.14 -26.25
CA ASN A 85 -5.60 -19.14 -27.22
C ASN A 85 -5.00 -19.04 -28.62
N TYR A 86 -5.38 -19.96 -29.49
CA TYR A 86 -4.90 -20.00 -30.86
C TYR A 86 -6.04 -20.12 -31.85
N LEU A 87 -5.81 -19.70 -33.07
CA LEU A 87 -6.69 -19.90 -34.23
C LEU A 87 -5.87 -20.42 -35.41
N VAL A 88 -6.54 -21.19 -36.30
CA VAL A 88 -5.92 -21.62 -37.53
C VAL A 88 -6.03 -20.54 -38.58
N THR A 89 -4.89 -20.14 -39.15
CA THR A 89 -4.81 -19.12 -40.22
C THR A 89 -4.67 -19.74 -41.61
N ASP A 90 -3.98 -20.86 -41.68
CA ASP A 90 -3.77 -21.59 -42.92
C ASP A 90 -4.07 -23.08 -42.69
N SER A 91 -5.25 -23.52 -43.16
CA SER A 91 -5.73 -24.90 -42.98
C SER A 91 -4.84 -25.94 -43.65
N TYR A 92 -4.18 -25.59 -44.75
CA TYR A 92 -3.28 -26.50 -45.45
C TYR A 92 -2.03 -26.76 -44.62
N LYS A 93 -1.34 -25.74 -44.18
CA LYS A 93 -0.13 -25.84 -43.34
C LYS A 93 -0.45 -26.56 -42.03
N TYR A 94 -1.58 -26.20 -41.42
CA TYR A 94 -2.05 -26.80 -40.17
C TYR A 94 -2.20 -28.31 -40.25
N PHE A 95 -2.75 -28.83 -41.38
CA PHE A 95 -3.09 -30.23 -41.51
C PHE A 95 -1.98 -31.07 -42.12
N TYR A 96 -1.19 -30.51 -43.05
CA TYR A 96 -0.22 -31.29 -43.83
C TYR A 96 1.25 -31.04 -43.50
N ASN A 97 1.60 -29.89 -42.94
CA ASN A 97 3.00 -29.60 -42.65
C ASN A 97 3.53 -30.38 -41.44
N ASN A 98 2.65 -30.75 -40.51
CA ASN A 98 3.02 -31.50 -39.32
C ASN A 98 2.00 -32.58 -38.99
N THR A 99 2.44 -33.65 -38.32
CA THR A 99 1.55 -34.69 -37.81
C THR A 99 0.56 -34.15 -36.78
N ASP A 100 1.01 -33.21 -35.93
CA ASP A 100 0.21 -32.53 -34.91
C ASP A 100 0.76 -31.14 -34.72
N SER A 101 0.16 -30.16 -35.41
CA SER A 101 0.58 -28.75 -35.38
C SER A 101 0.38 -28.14 -34.00
N VAL A 102 -0.65 -28.54 -33.25
CA VAL A 102 -0.91 -28.04 -31.92
C VAL A 102 0.17 -28.48 -30.93
N LYS A 103 0.50 -29.79 -30.98
CA LYS A 103 1.55 -30.34 -30.14
C LYS A 103 2.93 -29.72 -30.44
N SER A 104 3.24 -29.56 -31.73
CA SER A 104 4.48 -28.94 -32.16
C SER A 104 4.58 -27.49 -31.69
N MET A 105 3.49 -26.73 -31.77
CA MET A 105 3.38 -25.36 -31.23
C MET A 105 3.58 -25.36 -29.71
N VAL A 106 2.95 -26.27 -28.98
CA VAL A 106 3.09 -26.37 -27.52
C VAL A 106 4.55 -26.62 -27.11
N GLU A 107 5.25 -27.51 -27.78
CA GLU A 107 6.66 -27.80 -27.48
C GLU A 107 7.57 -26.63 -27.82
N LEU A 108 7.27 -25.89 -28.88
CA LEU A 108 7.97 -24.63 -29.21
C LEU A 108 7.80 -23.59 -28.11
N ILE A 109 6.59 -23.40 -27.67
CA ILE A 109 6.26 -22.44 -26.58
C ILE A 109 6.97 -22.82 -25.29
N ARG A 110 7.01 -24.09 -24.93
CA ARG A 110 7.79 -24.62 -23.81
C ARG A 110 9.27 -24.25 -23.91
N GLY A 111 9.84 -24.41 -25.12
CA GLY A 111 11.23 -24.07 -25.38
C GLY A 111 11.53 -22.60 -25.16
N HIS A 112 10.70 -21.72 -25.72
CA HIS A 112 10.85 -20.27 -25.54
C HIS A 112 10.65 -19.83 -24.09
N LEU A 113 9.64 -20.38 -23.41
CA LEU A 113 9.40 -20.06 -22.01
C LEU A 113 10.58 -20.49 -21.12
N ARG A 114 11.17 -21.66 -21.40
CA ARG A 114 12.38 -22.13 -20.70
C ARG A 114 13.56 -21.18 -20.95
N ASP A 115 13.74 -20.69 -22.17
CA ASP A 115 14.81 -19.75 -22.50
C ASP A 115 14.62 -18.39 -21.82
N ILE A 116 13.39 -17.86 -21.80
CA ILE A 116 13.06 -16.59 -21.15
C ILE A 116 13.29 -16.68 -19.62
N ILE A 117 12.70 -17.70 -18.97
CA ILE A 117 12.81 -17.87 -17.51
C ILE A 117 14.24 -18.25 -17.11
N GLY A 118 14.93 -19.07 -17.91
CA GLY A 118 16.31 -19.48 -17.63
C GLY A 118 17.33 -18.34 -17.67
N ARG A 119 16.97 -17.18 -18.21
CA ARG A 119 17.79 -15.96 -18.19
C ARG A 119 17.44 -14.99 -17.06
N MET A 120 16.37 -15.25 -16.31
CA MET A 120 15.86 -14.42 -15.22
C MET A 120 16.20 -15.01 -13.86
N ASP A 121 16.42 -14.17 -12.87
CA ASP A 121 16.51 -14.60 -11.49
C ASP A 121 15.10 -14.92 -10.96
N LEU A 122 15.00 -15.77 -9.92
CA LEU A 122 13.72 -16.24 -9.37
C LEU A 122 12.76 -15.08 -9.03
N ASN A 123 13.25 -14.08 -8.32
CA ASN A 123 12.43 -12.94 -7.90
C ASN A 123 11.90 -12.14 -9.09
N ASP A 124 12.72 -11.98 -10.12
CA ASP A 124 12.33 -11.28 -11.35
C ASP A 124 11.28 -12.08 -12.13
N ALA A 125 11.44 -13.40 -12.20
CA ALA A 125 10.48 -14.29 -12.86
C ALA A 125 9.12 -14.24 -12.15
N LEU A 126 9.08 -14.31 -10.82
CA LEU A 126 7.85 -14.25 -10.03
C LEU A 126 7.18 -12.86 -10.08
N GLY A 127 7.97 -11.78 -10.11
CA GLY A 127 7.48 -10.41 -10.11
C GLY A 127 7.11 -9.85 -11.50
N SER A 128 7.54 -10.49 -12.59
CA SER A 128 7.45 -9.93 -13.95
C SER A 128 6.66 -10.79 -14.94
N THR A 129 5.60 -11.43 -14.49
CA THR A 129 4.76 -12.34 -15.33
C THR A 129 4.26 -11.64 -16.60
N SER A 130 3.89 -10.37 -16.52
CA SER A 130 3.43 -9.60 -17.68
C SER A 130 4.55 -9.40 -18.72
N LYS A 131 5.78 -9.20 -18.29
CA LYS A 131 6.95 -9.08 -19.16
C LYS A 131 7.28 -10.42 -19.85
N ILE A 132 7.16 -11.51 -19.10
CA ILE A 132 7.35 -12.86 -19.67
C ILE A 132 6.29 -13.14 -20.72
N ASN A 133 5.01 -12.82 -20.46
CA ASN A 133 3.93 -12.98 -21.42
C ASN A 133 4.16 -12.18 -22.71
N SER A 134 4.63 -10.93 -22.60
CA SER A 134 4.96 -10.09 -23.75
C SER A 134 6.11 -10.65 -24.57
N GLN A 135 7.22 -10.99 -23.92
CA GLN A 135 8.39 -11.58 -24.59
C GLN A 135 8.06 -12.91 -25.26
N LEU A 136 7.21 -13.71 -24.62
CA LEU A 136 6.76 -14.98 -25.16
C LEU A 136 5.85 -14.77 -26.37
N ALA A 137 4.93 -13.83 -26.34
CA ALA A 137 4.06 -13.49 -27.47
C ALA A 137 4.87 -12.99 -28.66
N ASP A 138 5.88 -12.14 -28.44
CA ASP A 138 6.76 -11.64 -29.49
C ASP A 138 7.60 -12.78 -30.12
N ALA A 139 8.17 -13.66 -29.28
CA ALA A 139 8.97 -14.77 -29.75
C ALA A 139 8.16 -15.83 -30.55
N ILE A 140 6.89 -15.97 -30.25
CA ILE A 140 6.01 -16.96 -30.90
C ILE A 140 5.44 -16.42 -32.22
N GLY A 141 5.24 -15.11 -32.34
CA GLY A 141 4.53 -14.48 -33.46
C GLY A 141 5.04 -14.89 -34.83
N ASP A 142 6.37 -14.94 -35.01
CA ASP A 142 7.01 -15.27 -36.29
C ASP A 142 7.04 -16.77 -36.60
N LEU A 143 6.95 -17.62 -35.58
CA LEU A 143 7.17 -19.06 -35.70
C LEU A 143 5.88 -19.85 -35.99
N THR A 144 4.74 -19.26 -35.66
CA THR A 144 3.42 -19.90 -35.85
C THR A 144 3.01 -20.02 -37.31
N ASP A 145 3.54 -19.19 -38.20
CA ASP A 145 3.25 -19.20 -39.64
C ASP A 145 3.66 -20.52 -40.31
N LEU A 146 4.69 -21.20 -39.80
CA LEU A 146 5.09 -22.55 -40.31
C LEU A 146 4.05 -23.61 -40.04
N TYR A 147 3.30 -23.48 -38.96
CA TYR A 147 2.28 -24.43 -38.53
C TYR A 147 0.87 -24.07 -39.00
N GLY A 148 0.70 -22.91 -39.66
CA GLY A 148 -0.61 -22.41 -40.06
C GLY A 148 -1.51 -22.03 -38.87
N ILE A 149 -0.92 -21.76 -37.74
CA ILE A 149 -1.59 -21.39 -36.49
C ILE A 149 -1.15 -19.95 -36.10
N ARG A 150 -2.04 -19.19 -35.54
CA ARG A 150 -1.72 -17.91 -34.89
C ARG A 150 -2.09 -17.97 -33.43
N VAL A 151 -1.14 -17.70 -32.56
CA VAL A 151 -1.39 -17.52 -31.13
C VAL A 151 -1.88 -16.10 -30.90
N VAL A 152 -3.07 -15.98 -30.29
CA VAL A 152 -3.71 -14.68 -30.03
C VAL A 152 -3.30 -14.15 -28.67
N ARG A 153 -3.23 -15.05 -27.69
CA ARG A 153 -2.86 -14.70 -26.30
C ARG A 153 -2.21 -15.88 -25.61
N VAL A 154 -1.22 -15.57 -24.79
CA VAL A 154 -0.61 -16.51 -23.86
C VAL A 154 -0.79 -15.94 -22.46
N ASN A 155 -1.21 -16.78 -21.53
CA ASN A 155 -1.31 -16.45 -20.11
C ASN A 155 -0.57 -17.50 -19.30
N ILE A 156 0.31 -17.07 -18.43
CA ILE A 156 0.87 -17.95 -17.41
C ILE A 156 -0.17 -18.04 -16.28
N ASP A 157 -0.61 -19.25 -15.98
CA ASP A 157 -1.64 -19.51 -14.97
C ASP A 157 -1.01 -19.65 -13.58
N GLU A 158 0.07 -20.42 -13.50
CA GLU A 158 0.81 -20.64 -12.27
C GLU A 158 2.31 -20.49 -12.51
N LEU A 159 2.98 -19.88 -11.54
CA LEU A 159 4.43 -19.82 -11.47
C LEU A 159 4.83 -20.00 -10.00
N LEU A 160 5.14 -21.25 -9.63
CA LEU A 160 5.38 -21.64 -8.24
C LEU A 160 6.82 -22.13 -8.06
N PRO A 161 7.59 -21.57 -7.15
CA PRO A 161 8.88 -22.12 -6.78
C PRO A 161 8.71 -23.45 -6.02
N SER A 162 9.78 -24.22 -5.89
CA SER A 162 9.76 -25.43 -5.09
C SER A 162 9.37 -25.12 -3.64
N VAL A 163 8.74 -26.07 -2.95
CA VAL A 163 8.24 -25.91 -1.58
C VAL A 163 9.35 -25.48 -0.61
N GLU A 164 10.57 -25.93 -0.84
CA GLU A 164 11.73 -25.58 -0.01
C GLU A 164 12.12 -24.11 -0.19
N ILE A 165 12.16 -23.64 -1.42
CA ILE A 165 12.45 -22.25 -1.76
C ILE A 165 11.35 -21.33 -1.23
N GLN A 166 10.08 -21.73 -1.39
CA GLN A 166 8.96 -20.97 -0.88
C GLN A 166 9.03 -20.76 0.65
N LYS A 167 9.33 -21.83 1.39
CA LYS A 167 9.55 -21.73 2.85
C LYS A 167 10.72 -20.83 3.22
N ALA A 168 11.81 -20.87 2.45
CA ALA A 168 12.96 -20.01 2.69
C ALA A 168 12.61 -18.53 2.43
N MET A 169 11.90 -18.24 1.34
CA MET A 169 11.42 -16.90 1.01
C MET A 169 10.43 -16.37 2.06
N ASP A 170 9.49 -17.18 2.52
CA ASP A 170 8.54 -16.80 3.56
C ASP A 170 9.25 -16.45 4.87
N LYS A 171 10.27 -17.23 5.24
CA LYS A 171 11.09 -16.94 6.41
C LYS A 171 11.90 -15.65 6.27
N GLN A 172 12.50 -15.42 5.11
CA GLN A 172 13.22 -14.19 4.81
C GLN A 172 12.26 -12.99 4.84
N LEU A 173 11.12 -13.09 4.18
CA LEU A 173 10.11 -12.02 4.15
C LEU A 173 9.60 -11.68 5.56
N THR A 174 9.41 -12.69 6.41
CA THR A 174 9.00 -12.48 7.81
C THR A 174 10.07 -11.72 8.57
N ALA A 175 11.34 -12.14 8.45
CA ALA A 175 12.46 -11.46 9.10
C ALA A 175 12.65 -10.01 8.62
N ASP A 176 12.50 -9.76 7.31
CA ASP A 176 12.57 -8.41 6.75
C ASP A 176 11.41 -7.52 7.25
N ARG A 177 10.20 -8.07 7.33
CA ARG A 177 9.04 -7.34 7.89
C ARG A 177 9.23 -7.04 9.38
N GLU A 178 9.73 -7.98 10.16
CA GLU A 178 10.04 -7.77 11.58
C GLU A 178 11.11 -6.68 11.77
N LYS A 179 12.15 -6.69 10.94
CA LYS A 179 13.19 -5.66 10.94
C LYS A 179 12.62 -4.27 10.61
N ILE A 180 11.81 -4.16 9.56
CA ILE A 180 11.17 -2.90 9.17
C ILE A 180 10.25 -2.41 10.30
N ALA A 181 9.40 -3.28 10.84
CA ALA A 181 8.51 -2.94 11.95
C ALA A 181 9.28 -2.47 13.21
N ALA A 182 10.42 -3.09 13.52
CA ALA A 182 11.27 -2.67 14.63
C ALA A 182 11.88 -1.28 14.40
N ILE A 183 12.33 -0.99 13.17
CA ILE A 183 12.86 0.33 12.80
C ILE A 183 11.77 1.39 12.88
N GLU A 184 10.61 1.16 12.26
CA GLU A 184 9.49 2.11 12.28
C GLU A 184 8.99 2.39 13.70
N LYS A 185 8.96 1.34 14.55
CA LYS A 185 8.61 1.49 15.97
C LYS A 185 9.63 2.35 16.72
N ALA A 186 10.92 2.10 16.53
CA ALA A 186 11.98 2.87 17.18
C ALA A 186 11.97 4.35 16.71
N GLU A 187 11.76 4.60 15.43
CA GLU A 187 11.61 5.95 14.89
C GLU A 187 10.36 6.65 15.44
N GLY A 188 9.25 5.94 15.54
CA GLY A 188 8.01 6.43 16.14
C GLY A 188 8.18 6.80 17.61
N GLU A 189 8.88 5.97 18.39
CA GLU A 189 9.19 6.23 19.79
C GLU A 189 10.14 7.44 19.94
N ALA A 190 11.19 7.54 19.13
CA ALA A 190 12.10 8.69 19.11
C ALA A 190 11.37 10.00 18.78
N LYS A 191 10.51 9.96 17.77
CA LYS A 191 9.70 11.11 17.38
C LYS A 191 8.70 11.55 18.48
N ASN A 192 8.10 10.58 19.14
CA ASN A 192 7.20 10.82 20.26
C ASN A 192 7.94 11.49 21.45
N ILE A 193 9.13 10.99 21.80
CA ILE A 193 9.98 11.58 22.83
C ILE A 193 10.39 13.01 22.47
N GLU A 194 10.80 13.24 21.23
CA GLU A 194 11.13 14.59 20.73
C GLU A 194 9.95 15.56 20.88
N LEU A 195 8.77 15.17 20.36
CA LEU A 195 7.58 16.00 20.39
C LEU A 195 7.09 16.26 21.82
N THR A 196 7.09 15.24 22.67
CA THR A 196 6.69 15.40 24.10
C THR A 196 7.64 16.27 24.87
N THR A 197 8.95 16.13 24.62
CA THR A 197 9.97 16.96 25.26
C THR A 197 9.85 18.42 24.80
N LYS A 198 9.66 18.65 23.50
CA LYS A 198 9.42 19.99 22.95
C LYS A 198 8.17 20.63 23.54
N ALA A 199 7.06 19.91 23.58
CA ALA A 199 5.82 20.40 24.18
C ALA A 199 5.96 20.73 25.67
N LYS A 200 6.67 19.88 26.45
CA LYS A 200 6.98 20.13 27.86
C LYS A 200 7.85 21.38 28.05
N ASN A 201 8.88 21.56 27.22
CA ASN A 201 9.73 22.73 27.28
C ASN A 201 8.97 24.02 26.90
N GLU A 202 8.14 23.98 25.87
CA GLU A 202 7.30 25.11 25.48
C GLU A 202 6.30 25.48 26.60
N ALA A 203 5.66 24.48 27.22
CA ALA A 203 4.77 24.67 28.36
C ALA A 203 5.51 25.26 29.57
N LEU A 204 6.73 24.79 29.87
CA LEU A 204 7.55 25.31 30.93
C LEU A 204 7.92 26.81 30.71
N ILE A 205 8.33 27.13 29.48
CA ILE A 205 8.66 28.54 29.12
C ILE A 205 7.41 29.40 29.19
N ALA A 206 6.27 28.94 28.70
CA ALA A 206 5.01 29.66 28.76
C ALA A 206 4.57 29.92 30.22
N THR A 207 4.67 28.91 31.09
CA THR A 207 4.34 29.08 32.53
C THR A 207 5.31 29.98 33.24
N ALA A 208 6.60 29.95 32.92
CA ALA A 208 7.59 30.84 33.48
C ALA A 208 7.35 32.31 33.04
N LYS A 209 7.03 32.52 31.76
CA LYS A 209 6.66 33.88 31.25
C LYS A 209 5.40 34.41 31.92
N ALA A 210 4.35 33.57 32.00
CA ALA A 210 3.10 34.00 32.67
C ALA A 210 3.30 34.34 34.15
N LYS A 211 4.15 33.58 34.89
CA LYS A 211 4.51 33.90 36.27
C LYS A 211 5.30 35.18 36.37
N ALA A 212 6.26 35.41 35.47
CA ALA A 212 7.04 36.66 35.47
C ALA A 212 6.15 37.88 35.17
N GLU A 213 5.20 37.75 34.26
CA GLU A 213 4.24 38.81 33.93
C GLU A 213 3.25 39.06 35.06
N ALA A 214 2.79 38.01 35.75
CA ALA A 214 1.94 38.15 36.94
C ALA A 214 2.68 38.92 38.07
N VAL A 215 3.93 38.54 38.39
CA VAL A 215 4.76 39.21 39.38
C VAL A 215 5.00 40.67 39.00
N LYS A 216 5.26 40.97 37.74
CA LYS A 216 5.42 42.32 37.24
C LYS A 216 4.13 43.16 37.42
N THR A 217 2.99 42.59 37.03
CA THR A 217 1.68 43.24 37.18
C THR A 217 1.34 43.50 38.65
N GLU A 218 1.66 42.54 39.52
CA GLU A 218 1.47 42.69 40.97
C GLU A 218 2.37 43.80 41.56
N ALA A 219 3.65 43.84 41.16
CA ALA A 219 4.58 44.87 41.55
C ALA A 219 4.15 46.28 41.04
N ASP A 220 3.69 46.37 39.80
CA ASP A 220 3.18 47.64 39.22
C ASP A 220 1.91 48.10 39.96
N ALA A 221 1.00 47.17 40.29
CA ALA A 221 -0.19 47.49 41.09
C ALA A 221 0.16 47.94 42.49
N GLU A 222 1.13 47.29 43.14
CA GLU A 222 1.61 47.71 44.47
C GLU A 222 2.31 49.07 44.43
N ALA A 223 3.16 49.34 43.43
CA ALA A 223 3.78 50.64 43.23
C ALA A 223 2.71 51.75 42.99
N TYR A 224 1.70 51.45 42.21
CA TYR A 224 0.56 52.39 42.02
C TYR A 224 -0.17 52.60 43.30
N ARG A 225 -0.44 51.61 44.13
CA ARG A 225 -1.07 51.75 45.46
C ARG A 225 -0.25 52.63 46.40
N ILE A 226 1.09 52.38 46.45
CA ILE A 226 2.01 53.18 47.29
C ILE A 226 2.00 54.67 46.84
N ASN A 227 2.09 54.90 45.53
CA ASN A 227 2.06 56.28 45.01
C ASN A 227 0.74 56.99 45.31
N GLN A 228 -0.40 56.27 45.20
CA GLN A 228 -1.73 56.84 45.56
C GLN A 228 -1.84 57.13 47.06
N LEU A 229 -1.33 56.26 47.91
CA LEU A 229 -1.25 56.41 49.34
C LEU A 229 -0.38 57.68 49.71
N GLN A 230 0.80 57.78 49.07
CA GLN A 230 1.72 58.90 49.31
C GLN A 230 1.12 60.21 48.86
N ALA A 231 0.49 60.26 47.67
CA ALA A 231 -0.23 61.43 47.20
C ALA A 231 -1.42 61.84 48.10
N SER A 232 -2.04 60.88 48.78
CA SER A 232 -3.12 61.06 49.73
C SER A 232 -2.59 61.61 51.11
N LEU A 233 -1.44 61.04 51.53
CA LEU A 233 -0.76 61.47 52.74
C LEU A 233 -0.18 62.85 52.63
N ASP A 234 0.38 63.26 51.47
CA ASP A 234 0.91 64.63 51.23
C ASP A 234 -0.20 65.64 51.21
N LYS A 235 -1.44 65.29 50.99
CA LYS A 235 -2.63 66.19 51.08
C LYS A 235 -3.29 66.16 52.45
N ALA A 236 -2.89 65.27 53.33
CA ALA A 236 -3.47 65.12 54.67
C ALA A 236 -2.87 66.19 55.63
N SER A 237 -3.72 66.89 56.38
CA SER A 237 -3.27 67.88 57.35
C SER A 237 -2.69 67.18 58.60
N ASP A 238 -1.80 67.90 59.32
CA ASP A 238 -1.19 67.41 60.58
C ASP A 238 -2.23 66.89 61.60
N GLY A 239 -3.43 67.48 61.58
CA GLY A 239 -4.53 67.03 62.41
C GLY A 239 -5.03 65.57 62.10
N TYR A 240 -4.91 65.16 60.84
CA TYR A 240 -5.30 63.80 60.44
C TYR A 240 -4.32 62.75 60.99
N PHE A 241 -3.04 63.01 60.94
CA PHE A 241 -2.02 62.11 61.47
C PHE A 241 -2.10 61.94 62.98
N ARG A 242 -2.43 63.04 63.69
CA ARG A 242 -2.68 63.03 65.12
C ARG A 242 -3.92 62.22 65.51
N ASN A 243 -5.02 62.36 64.79
CA ASN A 243 -6.20 61.55 65.04
C ASN A 243 -6.00 60.07 64.72
N GLN A 244 -5.29 59.72 63.59
CA GLN A 244 -5.01 58.33 63.22
C GLN A 244 -4.05 57.65 64.20
N SER A 245 -3.08 58.38 64.73
CA SER A 245 -2.17 57.88 65.77
C SER A 245 -2.88 57.66 67.10
N LEU A 246 -3.80 58.51 67.49
CA LEU A 246 -4.65 58.33 68.68
C LEU A 246 -5.61 57.16 68.53
N ASP A 247 -6.16 56.96 67.33
CA ASP A 247 -7.07 55.84 67.08
C ASP A 247 -6.33 54.48 67.03
N SER A 248 -5.12 54.47 66.48
CA SER A 248 -4.22 53.30 66.51
C SER A 248 -3.75 53.00 67.95
N PHE A 249 -3.49 54.03 68.75
CA PHE A 249 -3.14 53.87 70.16
C PHE A 249 -4.32 53.36 70.98
N ASN A 250 -5.52 53.84 70.76
CA ASN A 250 -6.73 53.34 71.37
C ASN A 250 -7.03 51.84 70.98
N LYS A 251 -6.81 51.45 69.73
CA LYS A 251 -6.95 50.05 69.29
C LYS A 251 -5.90 49.17 69.93
N LEU A 252 -4.66 49.62 70.08
CA LEU A 252 -3.61 48.86 70.78
C LEU A 252 -3.89 48.80 72.29
N ALA A 253 -4.38 49.86 72.92
CA ALA A 253 -4.74 49.89 74.36
C ALA A 253 -5.98 49.04 74.69
N SER A 254 -6.87 48.88 73.77
CA SER A 254 -8.11 48.03 73.94
C SER A 254 -7.92 46.55 73.62
N GLY A 255 -6.71 46.16 73.16
CA GLY A 255 -6.38 44.74 72.87
C GLY A 255 -6.17 43.93 74.17
N PRO A 256 -6.58 42.65 74.21
CA PRO A 256 -6.35 41.82 75.40
C PRO A 256 -4.88 41.53 75.55
N SER A 257 -4.29 42.06 76.64
CA SER A 257 -2.95 41.67 77.17
C SER A 257 -1.70 42.21 76.46
N ASN A 258 -1.63 43.50 76.16
CA ASN A 258 -0.34 44.11 75.78
C ASN A 258 0.09 45.16 76.77
N LEU A 259 1.20 44.95 77.46
CA LEU A 259 1.91 45.95 78.26
C LEU A 259 2.72 46.79 77.27
N ILE A 260 2.29 48.02 77.02
CA ILE A 260 3.03 48.97 76.20
C ILE A 260 3.75 49.90 77.17
N VAL A 261 5.07 49.83 77.28
CA VAL A 261 5.89 50.73 78.03
C VAL A 261 6.37 51.81 77.02
N VAL A 262 5.84 53.01 77.17
CA VAL A 262 6.24 54.19 76.38
C VAL A 262 7.00 55.16 77.29
N ASP A 263 8.19 55.57 76.88
CA ASP A 263 8.98 56.54 77.63
C ASP A 263 8.35 57.97 77.51
N LYS A 264 8.53 58.78 78.53
CA LYS A 264 7.90 60.05 78.63
C LYS A 264 8.31 61.03 77.51
N ASP A 265 9.54 60.88 76.99
CA ASP A 265 10.08 61.72 75.92
C ASP A 265 9.56 61.32 74.52
N ASP A 266 9.10 60.08 74.33
CA ASP A 266 8.51 59.59 73.12
C ASP A 266 7.06 60.04 72.93
N MET A 267 6.39 60.49 73.98
CA MET A 267 5.00 60.98 73.87
C MET A 267 4.88 62.29 73.15
N THR A 268 5.95 63.05 73.04
CA THR A 268 5.99 64.32 72.30
C THR A 268 6.23 64.15 70.81
N ASN A 269 6.72 62.96 70.36
CA ASN A 269 7.04 62.62 68.97
C ASN A 269 6.17 61.50 68.39
N LEU A 270 4.93 61.33 68.88
CA LEU A 270 3.97 60.36 68.43
C LEU A 270 3.56 60.49 66.93
N GLY A 271 4.20 61.35 66.17
CA GLY A 271 4.03 61.48 64.71
C GLY A 271 5.16 60.83 63.89
N ALA A 272 6.21 60.31 64.52
CA ALA A 272 7.38 59.79 63.87
C ALA A 272 7.86 58.47 64.50
N VAL A 273 6.97 57.47 64.62
CA VAL A 273 7.40 56.11 64.99
C VAL A 273 7.74 55.33 63.68
N PRO A 274 9.01 55.08 63.38
CA PRO A 274 9.35 54.22 62.28
C PRO A 274 8.87 52.81 62.63
N ALA A 275 8.22 52.15 61.65
CA ALA A 275 7.66 50.82 61.77
C ALA A 275 8.74 49.75 61.92
N THR A 276 9.45 49.74 63.05
CA THR A 276 10.42 48.76 63.45
C THR A 276 10.25 48.33 64.91
N ALA A 277 9.02 47.99 65.30
CA ALA A 277 8.82 47.18 66.51
C ALA A 277 9.12 45.71 66.18
N LYS A 278 10.33 45.28 66.46
CA LYS A 278 10.67 43.86 66.51
C LYS A 278 9.86 43.18 67.60
N ILE A 279 8.81 42.51 67.22
CA ILE A 279 8.07 41.65 68.14
C ILE A 279 8.97 40.43 68.43
N TRP A 280 9.51 40.37 69.64
CA TRP A 280 10.18 39.17 70.17
C TRP A 280 9.09 38.16 70.49
N GLN A 281 8.90 37.16 69.60
CA GLN A 281 8.19 35.94 69.96
C GLN A 281 9.12 35.06 70.80
N LYS A 282 8.81 34.94 72.08
CA LYS A 282 9.43 33.96 72.97
C LYS A 282 8.91 32.59 72.56
N SER A 283 9.76 31.82 71.88
CA SER A 283 9.50 30.42 71.62
C SER A 283 9.54 29.70 72.97
N THR A 284 8.43 29.21 73.41
CA THR A 284 8.36 28.19 74.44
C THR A 284 8.64 26.85 73.80
N ASP A 285 9.87 26.35 74.00
CA ASP A 285 10.19 24.96 73.90
C ASP A 285 9.21 24.17 74.76
N LYS A 286 8.51 23.22 74.12
CA LYS A 286 7.97 22.08 74.81
C LYS A 286 8.43 20.83 74.06
N LYS A 287 9.40 20.20 74.67
CA LYS A 287 9.69 18.77 74.46
C LYS A 287 8.42 17.96 74.70
N GLU A 288 8.08 17.13 73.80
CA GLU A 288 7.96 15.66 73.95
C GLU A 288 7.84 15.06 72.53
#